data_32f58bc92cda0dd9d4530ca6850ae871
#
_entry.id   32f58bc92cda0dd9d4530ca6850ae871
#
_cell.length_a   1.000
_cell.length_b   1.000
_cell.length_c   1.000
_cell.angle_alpha   90.00
_cell.angle_beta   90.00
_cell.angle_gamma   90.00
#
_symmetry.space_group_name_H-M   'P 1'
#
loop_
_entity.id
_entity.type
_entity.pdbx_description
1 polymer ?
#
loop_
_entity_poly.entity_id
_entity_poly.type
_entity_poly.pdbx_seq_one_letter_code
_entity_poly.pdbx_strand_id
1 'polypeptide(L)'
;MESETPRNNRQLTRFFIPLAVQAASQALSYPLVAMVASRGIGGPLNLAGLAQSNAVMFFLGMFNFAYITTGMVYATSREGYQKFRGIVLMTGLLVIGVQAALCIPFVAHLLFGNLIGLPPSIEGPAKITLLVSIPLQFLFFLRTPYLVTMYVGKATGKASIATVGRIALTAILSPVFCFMGLVGPIWAVICLTLPVALECLIARIFAQPFLRDLESSAGVPPRAGEIFFFNLPLSIGGYFLSASAIILGAFIARAPDPERVLPICYLVLGLASPVAFAATRIQTAVLAFPPQSRKDRLTFRFSLGAGAVLGLLPLIFILPGLIELYYVKLQKLMLPDMPLVRITAMALIFYPFSVAIRAQSEGLAAWFKKPTTVLAGHAIFMGTIIVCGFLSIFLGAPGYVICAVGLTLGSLASSATMRVLLNWAKEKAIPVAQTTTSVGQIR
;
A
#
# COMPACT_ATOMS: atom_id res chain seq x y z
N MET A 1 28.93 -13.68 -20.52
CA MET A 1 29.30 -13.67 -19.09
C MET A 1 29.29 -12.22 -18.63
N GLU A 2 28.11 -11.69 -18.32
CA GLU A 2 28.06 -10.45 -17.56
C GLU A 2 28.49 -10.77 -16.13
N SER A 3 29.58 -10.15 -15.70
CA SER A 3 30.07 -10.20 -14.34
C SER A 3 28.91 -9.75 -13.43
N GLU A 4 28.30 -10.67 -12.68
CA GLU A 4 27.34 -10.33 -11.62
C GLU A 4 28.05 -9.36 -10.68
N THR A 5 27.77 -8.07 -10.85
CA THR A 5 28.25 -7.05 -9.93
C THR A 5 27.81 -7.43 -8.52
N PRO A 6 28.75 -7.48 -7.56
CA PRO A 6 28.44 -7.92 -6.20
C PRO A 6 27.30 -7.05 -5.63
N ARG A 7 26.24 -7.72 -5.18
CA ARG A 7 25.10 -7.06 -4.54
C ARG A 7 25.57 -6.24 -3.37
N ASN A 8 25.23 -4.97 -3.39
CA ASN A 8 25.61 -4.09 -2.31
C ASN A 8 24.40 -3.23 -1.88
N ASN A 9 24.48 -2.64 -0.67
CA ASN A 9 23.48 -1.75 -0.13
C ASN A 9 23.15 -0.57 -1.06
N ARG A 10 24.12 -0.09 -1.84
CA ARG A 10 23.93 1.04 -2.77
C ARG A 10 22.93 0.69 -3.88
N GLN A 11 22.98 -0.53 -4.41
CA GLN A 11 22.03 -0.99 -5.44
C GLN A 11 20.61 -1.13 -4.87
N LEU A 12 20.48 -1.71 -3.66
CA LEU A 12 19.19 -1.79 -2.98
C LEU A 12 18.63 -0.40 -2.70
N THR A 13 19.44 0.52 -2.21
CA THR A 13 19.02 1.91 -1.93
C THR A 13 18.57 2.61 -3.21
N ARG A 14 19.34 2.51 -4.29
CA ARG A 14 18.99 3.10 -5.60
C ARG A 14 17.68 2.54 -6.17
N PHE A 15 17.39 1.26 -5.91
CA PHE A 15 16.12 0.63 -6.29
C PHE A 15 14.98 1.03 -5.36
N PHE A 16 15.23 1.07 -4.05
CA PHE A 16 14.21 1.29 -3.03
C PHE A 16 13.73 2.73 -2.93
N ILE A 17 14.64 3.72 -2.97
CA ILE A 17 14.27 5.14 -2.78
C ILE A 17 13.16 5.59 -3.74
N PRO A 18 13.23 5.35 -5.07
CA PRO A 18 12.16 5.74 -5.97
C PRO A 18 10.82 5.08 -5.62
N LEU A 19 10.82 3.81 -5.22
CA LEU A 19 9.62 3.10 -4.81
C LEU A 19 9.03 3.65 -3.50
N ALA A 20 9.90 4.00 -2.55
CA ALA A 20 9.49 4.60 -1.28
C ALA A 20 8.85 5.97 -1.51
N VAL A 21 9.46 6.82 -2.33
CA VAL A 21 8.90 8.12 -2.73
C VAL A 21 7.57 7.92 -3.47
N GLN A 22 7.49 6.98 -4.39
CA GLN A 22 6.25 6.65 -5.10
C GLN A 22 5.14 6.24 -4.13
N ALA A 23 5.44 5.38 -3.15
CA ALA A 23 4.45 4.92 -2.20
C ALA A 23 3.98 6.03 -1.24
N ALA A 24 4.91 6.79 -0.68
CA ALA A 24 4.59 7.92 0.20
C ALA A 24 3.76 8.98 -0.54
N SER A 25 4.12 9.30 -1.77
CA SER A 25 3.44 10.33 -2.57
C SER A 25 2.02 9.94 -2.97
N GLN A 26 1.70 8.65 -3.08
CA GLN A 26 0.32 8.21 -3.34
C GLN A 26 -0.68 8.72 -2.30
N ALA A 27 -0.26 8.84 -1.04
CA ALA A 27 -1.09 9.36 0.04
C ALA A 27 -1.43 10.85 -0.11
N LEU A 28 -0.63 11.61 -0.89
CA LEU A 28 -0.85 13.04 -1.11
C LEU A 28 -1.93 13.36 -2.14
N SER A 29 -2.30 12.41 -3.02
CA SER A 29 -3.26 12.67 -4.10
C SER A 29 -4.65 13.05 -3.57
N TYR A 30 -5.11 12.41 -2.48
CA TYR A 30 -6.45 12.67 -1.93
C TYR A 30 -6.60 14.03 -1.25
N PRO A 31 -5.68 14.49 -0.40
CA PRO A 31 -5.71 15.86 0.12
C PRO A 31 -5.76 16.94 -0.98
N LEU A 32 -5.08 16.71 -2.11
CA LEU A 32 -5.08 17.65 -3.23
C LEU A 32 -6.46 17.81 -3.88
N VAL A 33 -7.23 16.73 -4.02
CA VAL A 33 -8.57 16.82 -4.62
C VAL A 33 -9.67 17.10 -3.59
N ALA A 34 -9.37 17.03 -2.31
CA ALA A 34 -10.31 17.38 -1.24
C ALA A 34 -10.85 18.81 -1.40
N MET A 35 -9.99 19.75 -1.85
CA MET A 35 -10.38 21.14 -2.11
C MET A 35 -11.40 21.27 -3.26
N VAL A 36 -11.35 20.39 -4.26
CA VAL A 36 -12.31 20.36 -5.37
C VAL A 36 -13.65 19.84 -4.88
N ALA A 37 -13.65 18.78 -4.07
CA ALA A 37 -14.86 18.21 -3.51
C ALA A 37 -15.59 19.18 -2.57
N SER A 38 -14.85 19.78 -1.63
CA SER A 38 -15.42 20.64 -0.57
C SER A 38 -15.94 21.98 -1.05
N ARG A 39 -15.53 22.46 -2.21
CA ARG A 39 -16.03 23.72 -2.80
C ARG A 39 -17.32 23.55 -3.59
N GLY A 40 -17.80 22.33 -3.83
CA GLY A 40 -19.09 22.08 -4.48
C GLY A 40 -20.28 22.39 -3.57
N ILE A 41 -21.47 22.44 -4.16
CA ILE A 41 -22.74 22.55 -3.44
C ILE A 41 -22.81 21.37 -2.47
N GLY A 42 -22.97 21.64 -1.16
CA GLY A 42 -22.88 20.63 -0.10
C GLY A 42 -21.58 20.70 0.72
N GLY A 43 -20.57 21.42 0.26
CA GLY A 43 -19.37 21.75 1.03
C GLY A 43 -18.66 20.52 1.63
N PRO A 44 -18.40 20.50 2.95
CA PRO A 44 -17.70 19.39 3.62
C PRO A 44 -18.39 18.03 3.51
N LEU A 45 -19.70 17.97 3.26
CA LEU A 45 -20.45 16.73 3.08
C LEU A 45 -19.99 15.97 1.83
N ASN A 46 -19.63 16.71 0.76
CA ASN A 46 -19.04 16.13 -0.43
C ASN A 46 -17.67 15.48 -0.14
N LEU A 47 -16.88 16.11 0.73
CA LEU A 47 -15.58 15.55 1.14
C LEU A 47 -15.77 14.26 1.96
N ALA A 48 -16.75 14.23 2.86
CA ALA A 48 -17.09 13.03 3.61
C ALA A 48 -17.56 11.90 2.67
N GLY A 49 -18.43 12.21 1.71
CA GLY A 49 -18.87 11.27 0.68
C GLY A 49 -17.72 10.73 -0.18
N LEU A 50 -16.80 11.60 -0.61
CA LEU A 50 -15.58 11.21 -1.33
C LEU A 50 -14.71 10.27 -0.50
N ALA A 51 -14.51 10.56 0.80
CA ALA A 51 -13.70 9.72 1.68
C ALA A 51 -14.29 8.31 1.86
N GLN A 52 -15.62 8.22 2.09
CA GLN A 52 -16.29 6.94 2.26
C GLN A 52 -16.30 6.11 0.96
N SER A 53 -16.56 6.74 -0.17
CA SER A 53 -16.49 6.10 -1.47
C SER A 53 -15.08 5.58 -1.76
N ASN A 54 -14.05 6.38 -1.48
CA ASN A 54 -12.66 5.96 -1.64
C ASN A 54 -12.31 4.76 -0.75
N ALA A 55 -12.81 4.70 0.49
CA ALA A 55 -12.60 3.56 1.38
C ALA A 55 -13.18 2.27 0.75
N VAL A 56 -14.39 2.33 0.19
CA VAL A 56 -15.00 1.20 -0.53
C VAL A 56 -14.20 0.83 -1.78
N MET A 57 -13.81 1.81 -2.58
CA MET A 57 -13.01 1.61 -3.80
C MET A 57 -11.66 0.95 -3.46
N PHE A 58 -10.96 1.41 -2.42
CA PHE A 58 -9.71 0.81 -1.98
C PHE A 58 -9.89 -0.61 -1.45
N PHE A 59 -10.95 -0.85 -0.69
CA PHE A 59 -11.29 -2.19 -0.22
C PHE A 59 -11.43 -3.14 -1.41
N LEU A 60 -12.24 -2.78 -2.43
CA LEU A 60 -12.37 -3.57 -3.65
C LEU A 60 -11.02 -3.72 -4.39
N GLY A 61 -10.19 -2.71 -4.34
CA GLY A 61 -8.87 -2.66 -5.01
C GLY A 61 -7.77 -3.49 -4.34
N MET A 62 -8.01 -4.14 -3.17
CA MET A 62 -6.98 -4.92 -2.47
C MET A 62 -6.39 -6.05 -3.33
N PHE A 63 -7.17 -6.64 -4.24
CA PHE A 63 -6.65 -7.59 -5.22
C PHE A 63 -5.53 -7.01 -6.06
N ASN A 64 -5.62 -5.75 -6.46
CA ASN A 64 -4.63 -5.09 -7.31
C ASN A 64 -3.29 -4.87 -6.57
N PHE A 65 -3.33 -4.57 -5.27
CA PHE A 65 -2.11 -4.43 -4.49
C PHE A 65 -1.27 -5.71 -4.46
N ALA A 66 -1.91 -6.85 -4.29
CA ALA A 66 -1.27 -8.15 -4.27
C ALA A 66 -0.65 -8.52 -5.64
N TYR A 67 -1.21 -8.04 -6.75
CA TYR A 67 -0.68 -8.31 -8.09
C TYR A 67 0.71 -7.73 -8.34
N ILE A 68 1.16 -6.72 -7.60
CA ILE A 68 2.55 -6.26 -7.69
C ILE A 68 3.50 -7.40 -7.28
N THR A 69 3.23 -8.02 -6.13
CA THR A 69 4.02 -9.16 -5.63
C THR A 69 3.91 -10.37 -6.55
N THR A 70 2.70 -10.72 -6.96
CA THR A 70 2.43 -11.84 -7.87
C THR A 70 3.15 -11.67 -9.20
N GLY A 71 3.10 -10.47 -9.76
CA GLY A 71 3.78 -10.16 -11.01
C GLY A 71 5.29 -10.21 -10.91
N MET A 72 5.90 -9.78 -9.80
CA MET A 72 7.34 -9.91 -9.56
C MET A 72 7.80 -11.39 -9.53
N VAL A 73 6.90 -12.33 -9.20
CA VAL A 73 7.20 -13.76 -9.16
C VAL A 73 6.95 -14.44 -10.52
N TYR A 74 5.91 -14.04 -11.25
CA TYR A 74 5.43 -14.79 -12.42
C TYR A 74 5.60 -14.06 -13.76
N ALA A 75 5.74 -12.72 -13.79
CA ALA A 75 5.86 -11.95 -15.03
C ALA A 75 7.33 -11.73 -15.43
N THR A 76 8.20 -12.73 -15.22
CA THR A 76 9.63 -12.70 -15.52
C THR A 76 9.98 -13.20 -16.91
N SER A 77 9.01 -13.80 -17.62
CA SER A 77 9.14 -14.27 -19.01
C SER A 77 7.98 -13.71 -19.85
N ARG A 78 8.10 -13.80 -21.18
CA ARG A 78 7.10 -13.29 -22.12
C ARG A 78 5.74 -13.97 -21.94
N GLU A 79 5.71 -15.29 -21.82
CA GLU A 79 4.51 -16.08 -21.63
C GLU A 79 3.91 -15.85 -20.23
N GLY A 80 4.78 -15.78 -19.21
CA GLY A 80 4.38 -15.47 -17.83
C GLY A 80 3.71 -14.10 -17.75
N TYR A 81 4.31 -13.08 -18.38
CA TYR A 81 3.74 -11.73 -18.45
C TYR A 81 2.38 -11.70 -19.15
N GLN A 82 2.24 -12.38 -20.30
CA GLN A 82 0.96 -12.39 -21.04
C GLN A 82 -0.17 -12.98 -20.20
N LYS A 83 0.09 -14.11 -19.54
CA LYS A 83 -0.91 -14.76 -18.64
C LYS A 83 -1.20 -13.90 -17.42
N PHE A 84 -0.16 -13.34 -16.78
CA PHE A 84 -0.30 -12.42 -15.65
C PHE A 84 -1.17 -11.21 -16.04
N ARG A 85 -0.86 -10.54 -17.16
CA ARG A 85 -1.65 -9.41 -17.66
C ARG A 85 -3.10 -9.79 -17.90
N GLY A 86 -3.37 -10.95 -18.53
CA GLY A 86 -4.73 -11.45 -18.76
C GLY A 86 -5.52 -11.59 -17.46
N ILE A 87 -4.92 -12.20 -16.43
CA ILE A 87 -5.54 -12.38 -15.11
C ILE A 87 -5.81 -11.05 -14.43
N VAL A 88 -4.83 -10.13 -14.43
CA VAL A 88 -5.00 -8.80 -13.83
C VAL A 88 -6.17 -8.06 -14.47
N LEU A 89 -6.26 -8.06 -15.80
CA LEU A 89 -7.36 -7.40 -16.51
C LEU A 89 -8.71 -8.08 -16.26
N MET A 90 -8.76 -9.41 -16.27
CA MET A 90 -9.99 -10.15 -15.97
C MET A 90 -10.48 -9.88 -14.54
N THR A 91 -9.57 -9.90 -13.56
CA THR A 91 -9.91 -9.57 -12.18
C THR A 91 -10.32 -8.09 -12.05
N GLY A 92 -9.66 -7.19 -12.80
CA GLY A 92 -10.05 -5.79 -12.86
C GLY A 92 -11.48 -5.61 -13.37
N LEU A 93 -11.87 -6.30 -14.45
CA LEU A 93 -13.24 -6.30 -14.96
C LEU A 93 -14.23 -6.87 -13.95
N LEU A 94 -13.88 -7.94 -13.24
CA LEU A 94 -14.71 -8.49 -12.17
C LEU A 94 -14.93 -7.47 -11.04
N VAL A 95 -13.87 -6.82 -10.58
CA VAL A 95 -13.93 -5.80 -9.52
C VAL A 95 -14.79 -4.61 -9.96
N ILE A 96 -14.66 -4.17 -11.22
CA ILE A 96 -15.52 -3.13 -11.79
C ILE A 96 -16.97 -3.57 -11.84
N GLY A 97 -17.23 -4.82 -12.24
CA GLY A 97 -18.60 -5.38 -12.23
C GLY A 97 -19.21 -5.36 -10.83
N VAL A 98 -18.44 -5.75 -9.81
CA VAL A 98 -18.84 -5.67 -8.40
C VAL A 98 -19.08 -4.21 -7.99
N GLN A 99 -18.15 -3.28 -8.33
CA GLN A 99 -18.32 -1.87 -8.03
C GLN A 99 -19.57 -1.28 -8.71
N ALA A 100 -19.84 -1.62 -9.97
CA ALA A 100 -21.03 -1.21 -10.68
C ALA A 100 -22.31 -1.76 -10.03
N ALA A 101 -22.28 -3.02 -9.59
CA ALA A 101 -23.41 -3.61 -8.84
C ALA A 101 -23.64 -2.89 -7.50
N LEU A 102 -22.59 -2.48 -6.79
CA LEU A 102 -22.71 -1.67 -5.58
C LEU A 102 -23.25 -0.25 -5.84
N CYS A 103 -23.19 0.23 -7.08
CA CYS A 103 -23.76 1.53 -7.48
C CYS A 103 -25.25 1.46 -7.82
N ILE A 104 -25.87 0.27 -7.89
CA ILE A 104 -27.33 0.12 -8.06
C ILE A 104 -28.02 0.82 -6.88
N PRO A 105 -29.01 1.71 -7.10
CA PRO A 105 -29.56 2.59 -6.05
C PRO A 105 -29.95 1.87 -4.75
N PHE A 106 -30.59 0.71 -4.86
CA PHE A 106 -30.97 -0.11 -3.72
C PHE A 106 -29.75 -0.68 -2.98
N VAL A 107 -28.77 -1.24 -3.70
CA VAL A 107 -27.55 -1.82 -3.13
C VAL A 107 -26.66 -0.74 -2.51
N ALA A 108 -26.55 0.41 -3.18
CA ALA A 108 -25.81 1.56 -2.69
C ALA A 108 -26.42 2.12 -1.38
N HIS A 109 -27.75 2.13 -1.25
CA HIS A 109 -28.42 2.50 -0.01
C HIS A 109 -28.17 1.47 1.10
N LEU A 110 -28.23 0.17 0.78
CA LEU A 110 -27.90 -0.90 1.71
C LEU A 110 -26.46 -0.77 2.25
N LEU A 111 -25.51 -0.44 1.35
CA LEU A 111 -24.09 -0.27 1.70
C LEU A 111 -23.86 1.00 2.52
N PHE A 112 -24.23 2.17 1.97
CA PHE A 112 -23.89 3.45 2.58
C PHE A 112 -24.85 3.85 3.70
N GLY A 113 -26.16 3.66 3.51
CA GLY A 113 -27.18 4.00 4.50
C GLY A 113 -27.24 3.00 5.63
N ASN A 114 -27.40 1.71 5.34
CA ASN A 114 -27.67 0.72 6.39
C ASN A 114 -26.38 0.13 6.99
N LEU A 115 -25.43 -0.33 6.15
CA LEU A 115 -24.24 -1.02 6.64
C LEU A 115 -23.22 -0.04 7.22
N ILE A 116 -22.92 1.07 6.51
CA ILE A 116 -21.99 2.10 6.97
C ILE A 116 -22.69 3.10 7.90
N GLY A 117 -24.00 3.32 7.75
CA GLY A 117 -24.77 4.20 8.60
C GLY A 117 -24.61 5.69 8.26
N LEU A 118 -24.38 6.03 6.97
CA LEU A 118 -24.22 7.42 6.57
C LEU A 118 -25.55 8.18 6.61
N PRO A 119 -25.56 9.43 7.10
CA PRO A 119 -26.71 10.29 6.96
C PRO A 119 -27.03 10.56 5.49
N PRO A 120 -28.31 10.78 5.12
CA PRO A 120 -28.74 10.99 3.73
C PRO A 120 -27.99 12.11 3.00
N SER A 121 -27.55 13.13 3.72
CA SER A 121 -26.77 14.26 3.20
C SER A 121 -25.37 13.87 2.70
N ILE A 122 -24.78 12.80 3.23
CA ILE A 122 -23.45 12.27 2.83
C ILE A 122 -23.62 11.09 1.89
N GLU A 123 -24.69 10.32 2.02
CA GLU A 123 -24.96 9.14 1.20
C GLU A 123 -25.05 9.48 -0.29
N GLY A 124 -25.73 10.57 -0.67
CA GLY A 124 -25.84 11.03 -2.06
C GLY A 124 -24.46 11.30 -2.71
N PRO A 125 -23.63 12.18 -2.14
CA PRO A 125 -22.25 12.37 -2.60
C PRO A 125 -21.41 11.09 -2.66
N ALA A 126 -21.55 10.17 -1.68
CA ALA A 126 -20.81 8.91 -1.68
C ALA A 126 -21.21 8.00 -2.85
N LYS A 127 -22.50 7.86 -3.13
CA LYS A 127 -23.02 7.07 -4.27
C LYS A 127 -22.50 7.61 -5.61
N ILE A 128 -22.60 8.92 -5.83
CA ILE A 128 -22.14 9.57 -7.05
C ILE A 128 -20.62 9.38 -7.21
N THR A 129 -19.87 9.57 -6.15
CA THR A 129 -18.40 9.39 -6.15
C THR A 129 -18.02 7.96 -6.51
N LEU A 130 -18.68 6.96 -5.91
CA LEU A 130 -18.40 5.54 -6.20
C LEU A 130 -18.68 5.19 -7.66
N LEU A 131 -19.79 5.70 -8.21
CA LEU A 131 -20.15 5.48 -9.61
C LEU A 131 -19.14 6.11 -10.58
N VAL A 132 -18.80 7.38 -10.36
CA VAL A 132 -17.87 8.11 -11.24
C VAL A 132 -16.43 7.58 -11.12
N SER A 133 -16.08 6.90 -10.01
CA SER A 133 -14.75 6.31 -9.79
C SER A 133 -14.53 4.95 -10.49
N ILE A 134 -15.53 4.38 -11.17
CA ILE A 134 -15.39 3.11 -11.92
C ILE A 134 -14.23 3.14 -12.92
N PRO A 135 -14.07 4.17 -13.79
CA PRO A 135 -12.92 4.25 -14.69
C PRO A 135 -11.59 4.36 -13.94
N LEU A 136 -11.55 5.09 -12.84
CA LEU A 136 -10.36 5.22 -11.99
C LEU A 136 -9.92 3.86 -11.46
N GLN A 137 -10.85 3.05 -10.95
CA GLN A 137 -10.58 1.70 -10.47
C GLN A 137 -9.97 0.82 -11.56
N PHE A 138 -10.52 0.88 -12.80
CA PHE A 138 -9.97 0.13 -13.92
C PHE A 138 -8.55 0.54 -14.30
N LEU A 139 -8.29 1.83 -14.31
CA LEU A 139 -6.96 2.36 -14.62
C LEU A 139 -5.89 1.83 -13.64
N PHE A 140 -6.24 1.62 -12.37
CA PHE A 140 -5.33 1.01 -11.41
C PHE A 140 -4.95 -0.42 -11.80
N PHE A 141 -5.89 -1.25 -12.26
CA PHE A 141 -5.59 -2.59 -12.76
C PHE A 141 -4.81 -2.55 -14.09
N LEU A 142 -5.22 -1.68 -15.01
CA LEU A 142 -4.57 -1.54 -16.32
C LEU A 142 -3.09 -1.12 -16.20
N ARG A 143 -2.76 -0.28 -15.21
CA ARG A 143 -1.41 0.21 -14.93
C ARG A 143 -0.48 -0.86 -14.38
N THR A 144 -0.99 -1.76 -13.54
CA THR A 144 -0.19 -2.68 -12.72
C THR A 144 0.77 -3.57 -13.53
N PRO A 145 0.38 -4.19 -14.66
CA PRO A 145 1.31 -4.98 -15.47
C PRO A 145 2.52 -4.18 -15.97
N TYR A 146 2.34 -2.93 -16.36
CA TYR A 146 3.43 -2.06 -16.82
C TYR A 146 4.39 -1.69 -15.69
N LEU A 147 3.87 -1.39 -14.49
CA LEU A 147 4.70 -1.13 -13.32
C LEU A 147 5.53 -2.36 -12.93
N VAL A 148 4.90 -3.54 -12.91
CA VAL A 148 5.57 -4.80 -12.61
C VAL A 148 6.72 -5.06 -13.58
N THR A 149 6.52 -4.85 -14.89
CA THR A 149 7.58 -5.04 -15.89
C THR A 149 8.78 -4.14 -15.61
N MET A 150 8.55 -2.87 -15.26
CA MET A 150 9.63 -1.96 -14.87
C MET A 150 10.33 -2.39 -13.57
N TYR A 151 9.58 -2.97 -12.60
CA TYR A 151 10.17 -3.47 -11.36
C TYR A 151 11.02 -4.73 -11.58
N VAL A 152 10.55 -5.67 -12.41
CA VAL A 152 11.32 -6.85 -12.83
C VAL A 152 12.61 -6.41 -13.55
N GLY A 153 12.51 -5.42 -14.45
CA GLY A 153 13.64 -4.80 -15.14
C GLY A 153 14.48 -3.85 -14.26
N LYS A 154 14.22 -3.80 -12.94
CA LYS A 154 14.91 -2.93 -11.95
C LYS A 154 14.91 -1.44 -12.30
N ALA A 155 13.96 -0.99 -13.12
CA ALA A 155 13.81 0.39 -13.60
C ALA A 155 12.80 1.21 -12.77
N THR A 156 12.88 1.11 -11.44
CA THR A 156 11.95 1.76 -10.49
C THR A 156 11.93 3.28 -10.62
N GLY A 157 13.04 3.89 -11.05
CA GLY A 157 13.10 5.33 -11.31
C GLY A 157 12.10 5.77 -12.39
N LYS A 158 11.98 5.01 -13.51
CA LYS A 158 11.01 5.31 -14.58
C LYS A 158 9.56 5.17 -14.07
N ALA A 159 9.28 4.13 -13.27
CA ALA A 159 7.97 3.96 -12.66
C ALA A 159 7.62 5.12 -11.70
N SER A 160 8.60 5.57 -10.90
CA SER A 160 8.42 6.71 -9.99
C SER A 160 8.18 8.03 -10.70
N ILE A 161 8.86 8.30 -11.82
CA ILE A 161 8.64 9.50 -12.63
C ILE A 161 7.18 9.56 -13.11
N ALA A 162 6.62 8.44 -13.58
CA ALA A 162 5.22 8.38 -13.99
C ALA A 162 4.27 8.73 -12.84
N THR A 163 4.52 8.18 -11.63
CA THR A 163 3.66 8.45 -10.46
C THR A 163 3.83 9.87 -9.90
N VAL A 164 5.06 10.38 -9.81
CA VAL A 164 5.32 11.76 -9.38
C VAL A 164 4.70 12.75 -10.37
N GLY A 165 4.81 12.49 -11.66
CA GLY A 165 4.14 13.29 -12.71
C GLY A 165 2.61 13.33 -12.53
N ARG A 166 1.99 12.20 -12.18
CA ARG A 166 0.57 12.15 -11.81
C ARG A 166 0.24 13.09 -10.66
N ILE A 167 1.04 13.07 -9.59
CA ILE A 167 0.78 13.88 -8.39
C ILE A 167 0.97 15.36 -8.70
N ALA A 168 2.04 15.70 -9.43
CA ALA A 168 2.25 17.08 -9.90
C ALA A 168 1.08 17.57 -10.76
N LEU A 169 0.60 16.73 -11.68
CA LEU A 169 -0.58 17.07 -12.49
C LEU A 169 -1.83 17.24 -11.63
N THR A 170 -2.05 16.36 -10.64
CA THR A 170 -3.18 16.52 -9.70
C THR A 170 -3.08 17.83 -8.93
N ALA A 171 -1.88 18.20 -8.47
CA ALA A 171 -1.65 19.46 -7.76
C ALA A 171 -1.90 20.71 -8.62
N ILE A 172 -1.67 20.62 -9.93
CA ILE A 172 -1.97 21.69 -10.89
C ILE A 172 -3.46 21.70 -11.22
N LEU A 173 -4.07 20.55 -11.52
CA LEU A 173 -5.47 20.47 -11.93
C LEU A 173 -6.44 20.87 -10.81
N SER A 174 -6.13 20.55 -9.55
CA SER A 174 -7.03 20.86 -8.43
C SER A 174 -7.34 22.36 -8.30
N PRO A 175 -6.37 23.28 -8.24
CA PRO A 175 -6.67 24.70 -8.24
C PRO A 175 -7.27 25.19 -9.56
N VAL A 176 -6.86 24.64 -10.72
CA VAL A 176 -7.45 25.00 -12.03
C VAL A 176 -8.95 24.67 -12.06
N PHE A 177 -9.34 23.48 -11.61
CA PHE A 177 -10.75 23.09 -11.53
C PHE A 177 -11.53 24.01 -10.58
N CYS A 178 -10.94 24.35 -9.43
CA CYS A 178 -11.55 25.31 -8.51
C CYS A 178 -11.72 26.70 -9.15
N PHE A 179 -10.74 27.17 -9.91
CA PHE A 179 -10.82 28.45 -10.60
C PHE A 179 -11.89 28.47 -11.71
N MET A 180 -12.04 27.35 -12.44
CA MET A 180 -13.05 27.18 -13.49
C MET A 180 -14.46 26.93 -12.95
N GLY A 181 -14.65 26.83 -11.63
CA GLY A 181 -15.94 26.47 -11.02
C GLY A 181 -16.32 24.99 -11.19
N LEU A 182 -15.39 24.13 -11.64
CA LEU A 182 -15.57 22.67 -11.79
C LEU A 182 -15.34 22.00 -10.43
N VAL A 183 -16.34 22.10 -9.55
CA VAL A 183 -16.22 21.69 -8.15
C VAL A 183 -17.31 20.67 -7.76
N GLY A 184 -17.07 19.91 -6.69
CA GLY A 184 -17.98 18.88 -6.20
C GLY A 184 -17.47 17.46 -6.41
N PRO A 185 -18.26 16.42 -6.01
CA PRO A 185 -17.81 15.02 -5.98
C PRO A 185 -17.35 14.50 -7.35
N ILE A 186 -18.12 14.80 -8.40
CA ILE A 186 -17.84 14.34 -9.77
C ILE A 186 -16.49 14.90 -10.26
N TRP A 187 -16.29 16.20 -10.12
CA TRP A 187 -15.08 16.87 -10.57
C TRP A 187 -13.84 16.48 -9.76
N ALA A 188 -14.01 16.21 -8.47
CA ALA A 188 -12.95 15.67 -7.63
C ALA A 188 -12.45 14.29 -8.14
N VAL A 189 -13.37 13.39 -8.52
CA VAL A 189 -13.01 12.09 -9.11
C VAL A 189 -12.38 12.27 -10.49
N ILE A 190 -12.89 13.16 -11.34
CA ILE A 190 -12.29 13.45 -12.65
C ILE A 190 -10.87 13.98 -12.47
N CYS A 191 -10.66 14.88 -11.50
CA CYS A 191 -9.35 15.45 -11.16
C CYS A 191 -8.35 14.38 -10.66
N LEU A 192 -8.82 13.24 -10.11
CA LEU A 192 -7.99 12.07 -9.82
C LEU A 192 -7.79 11.17 -11.04
N THR A 193 -8.83 10.99 -11.84
CA THR A 193 -8.86 10.01 -12.95
C THR A 193 -7.95 10.44 -14.10
N LEU A 194 -7.98 11.71 -14.49
CA LEU A 194 -7.15 12.23 -15.60
C LEU A 194 -5.64 12.02 -15.35
N PRO A 195 -5.07 12.41 -14.19
CA PRO A 195 -3.67 12.16 -13.90
C PRO A 195 -3.31 10.66 -13.85
N VAL A 196 -4.21 9.79 -13.35
CA VAL A 196 -3.99 8.33 -13.35
C VAL A 196 -4.02 7.76 -14.77
N ALA A 197 -4.88 8.27 -15.65
CA ALA A 197 -4.89 7.88 -17.06
C ALA A 197 -3.57 8.27 -17.76
N LEU A 198 -3.06 9.47 -17.49
CA LEU A 198 -1.74 9.91 -17.99
C LEU A 198 -0.62 9.04 -17.42
N GLU A 199 -0.63 8.74 -16.12
CA GLU A 199 0.33 7.81 -15.50
C GLU A 199 0.32 6.45 -16.20
N CYS A 200 -0.86 5.90 -16.49
CA CYS A 200 -1.01 4.64 -17.19
C CYS A 200 -0.37 4.69 -18.59
N LEU A 201 -0.60 5.78 -19.34
CA LEU A 201 0.00 5.99 -20.67
C LEU A 201 1.52 6.08 -20.59
N ILE A 202 2.05 6.90 -19.68
CA ILE A 202 3.50 7.05 -19.46
C ILE A 202 4.12 5.70 -19.02
N ALA A 203 3.48 4.99 -18.09
CA ALA A 203 3.94 3.68 -17.64
C ALA A 203 3.99 2.67 -18.79
N ARG A 204 2.99 2.67 -19.69
CA ARG A 204 2.99 1.85 -20.90
C ARG A 204 4.17 2.17 -21.81
N ILE A 205 4.44 3.45 -22.06
CA ILE A 205 5.57 3.88 -22.91
C ILE A 205 6.91 3.44 -22.28
N PHE A 206 7.09 3.71 -20.99
CA PHE A 206 8.33 3.36 -20.28
C PHE A 206 8.55 1.86 -20.10
N ALA A 207 7.48 1.05 -20.07
CA ALA A 207 7.57 -0.39 -19.98
C ALA A 207 7.92 -1.06 -21.32
N GLN A 208 7.69 -0.42 -22.47
CA GLN A 208 7.88 -1.03 -23.79
C GLN A 208 9.27 -1.64 -24.02
N PRO A 209 10.40 -0.96 -23.71
CA PRO A 209 11.73 -1.57 -23.88
C PRO A 209 11.85 -2.88 -23.10
N PHE A 210 11.43 -2.88 -21.83
CA PHE A 210 11.50 -4.08 -20.97
C PHE A 210 10.59 -5.21 -21.44
N LEU A 211 9.44 -4.88 -22.05
CA LEU A 211 8.54 -5.87 -22.64
C LEU A 211 9.11 -6.54 -23.88
N ARG A 212 9.90 -5.80 -24.68
CA ARG A 212 10.59 -6.34 -25.87
C ARG A 212 11.73 -7.25 -25.47
N ASP A 213 12.43 -6.92 -24.39
CA ASP A 213 13.58 -7.65 -23.89
C ASP A 213 13.20 -8.88 -23.03
N LEU A 214 11.89 -9.13 -22.81
CA LEU A 214 11.44 -10.35 -22.11
C LEU A 214 11.72 -11.59 -22.96
N GLU A 215 12.58 -12.46 -22.44
CA GLU A 215 12.88 -13.75 -23.04
C GLU A 215 11.69 -14.71 -22.94
N SER A 216 11.62 -15.66 -23.88
CA SER A 216 10.68 -16.77 -23.77
C SER A 216 11.03 -17.66 -22.57
N SER A 217 10.03 -18.29 -22.00
CA SER A 217 10.23 -19.19 -20.84
C SER A 217 11.12 -20.37 -21.24
N ALA A 218 12.19 -20.59 -20.48
CA ALA A 218 13.07 -21.75 -20.67
C ALA A 218 12.42 -23.10 -20.23
N GLY A 219 11.19 -23.07 -19.68
CA GLY A 219 10.45 -24.21 -19.18
C GLY A 219 8.95 -24.09 -19.40
N VAL A 220 8.16 -24.92 -18.71
CA VAL A 220 6.71 -24.89 -18.79
C VAL A 220 6.20 -23.54 -18.24
N PRO A 221 5.49 -22.74 -19.04
CA PRO A 221 4.98 -21.45 -18.58
C PRO A 221 3.93 -21.64 -17.48
N PRO A 222 3.86 -20.71 -16.49
CA PRO A 222 2.91 -20.83 -15.38
C PRO A 222 1.47 -20.91 -15.88
N ARG A 223 0.65 -21.71 -15.20
CA ARG A 223 -0.79 -21.79 -15.51
C ARG A 223 -1.52 -20.56 -14.96
N ALA A 224 -2.58 -20.13 -15.65
CA ALA A 224 -3.41 -18.99 -15.19
C ALA A 224 -3.97 -19.20 -13.76
N GLY A 225 -4.44 -20.40 -13.46
CA GLY A 225 -4.89 -20.76 -12.11
C GLY A 225 -3.79 -20.64 -11.05
N GLU A 226 -2.56 -21.03 -11.36
CA GLU A 226 -1.43 -20.91 -10.44
C GLU A 226 -1.18 -19.45 -10.04
N ILE A 227 -1.20 -18.54 -11.01
CA ILE A 227 -1.04 -17.09 -10.77
C ILE A 227 -2.19 -16.55 -9.91
N PHE A 228 -3.44 -16.94 -10.23
CA PHE A 228 -4.62 -16.50 -9.48
C PHE A 228 -4.62 -17.02 -8.05
N PHE A 229 -4.40 -18.33 -7.85
CA PHE A 229 -4.37 -18.92 -6.51
C PHE A 229 -3.16 -18.51 -5.68
N PHE A 230 -2.06 -18.07 -6.31
CA PHE A 230 -0.97 -17.42 -5.60
C PHE A 230 -1.38 -16.02 -5.10
N ASN A 231 -2.11 -15.25 -5.93
CA ASN A 231 -2.55 -13.90 -5.57
C ASN A 231 -3.65 -13.89 -4.48
N LEU A 232 -4.51 -14.89 -4.45
CA LEU A 232 -5.69 -14.93 -3.58
C LEU A 232 -5.35 -14.82 -2.08
N PRO A 233 -4.42 -15.62 -1.51
CA PRO A 233 -4.02 -15.47 -0.11
C PRO A 233 -3.38 -14.11 0.21
N LEU A 234 -2.61 -13.55 -0.73
CA LEU A 234 -2.01 -12.21 -0.58
C LEU A 234 -3.09 -11.13 -0.50
N SER A 235 -4.11 -11.24 -1.35
CA SER A 235 -5.25 -10.32 -1.36
C SER A 235 -6.07 -10.41 -0.08
N ILE A 236 -6.40 -11.63 0.38
CA ILE A 236 -7.12 -11.84 1.65
C ILE A 236 -6.31 -11.28 2.82
N GLY A 237 -4.99 -11.49 2.82
CA GLY A 237 -4.10 -10.86 3.81
C GLY A 237 -4.18 -9.33 3.80
N GLY A 238 -4.28 -8.72 2.60
CA GLY A 238 -4.50 -7.28 2.44
C GLY A 238 -5.81 -6.79 3.09
N TYR A 239 -6.89 -7.56 2.96
CA TYR A 239 -8.15 -7.26 3.66
C TYR A 239 -8.01 -7.31 5.18
N PHE A 240 -7.25 -8.26 5.74
CA PHE A 240 -6.96 -8.28 7.18
C PHE A 240 -6.21 -7.04 7.65
N LEU A 241 -5.22 -6.57 6.87
CA LEU A 241 -4.52 -5.33 7.18
C LEU A 241 -5.45 -4.11 7.15
N SER A 242 -6.36 -4.03 6.17
CA SER A 242 -7.33 -2.94 6.07
C SER A 242 -8.34 -2.97 7.22
N ALA A 243 -8.88 -4.14 7.57
CA ALA A 243 -9.79 -4.31 8.71
C ALA A 243 -9.11 -3.96 10.04
N SER A 244 -7.83 -4.27 10.20
CA SER A 244 -7.07 -3.99 11.42
C SER A 244 -7.01 -2.49 11.75
N ALA A 245 -6.99 -1.62 10.75
CA ALA A 245 -7.01 -0.16 10.96
C ALA A 245 -8.36 0.31 11.57
N ILE A 246 -9.46 -0.28 11.10
CA ILE A 246 -10.81 0.01 11.61
C ILE A 246 -10.94 -0.49 13.06
N ILE A 247 -10.47 -1.71 13.32
CA ILE A 247 -10.49 -2.32 14.66
C ILE A 247 -9.66 -1.49 15.64
N LEU A 248 -8.45 -1.07 15.22
CA LEU A 248 -7.59 -0.22 16.02
C LEU A 248 -8.27 1.10 16.40
N GLY A 249 -8.91 1.77 15.44
CA GLY A 249 -9.70 2.98 15.68
C GLY A 249 -10.81 2.77 16.70
N ALA A 250 -11.52 1.63 16.63
CA ALA A 250 -12.56 1.28 17.57
C ALA A 250 -12.05 1.07 19.01
N PHE A 251 -10.83 0.52 19.18
CA PHE A 251 -10.20 0.41 20.49
C PHE A 251 -9.75 1.77 21.03
N ILE A 252 -9.15 2.61 20.19
CA ILE A 252 -8.74 3.97 20.60
C ILE A 252 -9.95 4.81 21.03
N ALA A 253 -11.09 4.67 20.34
CA ALA A 253 -12.34 5.36 20.67
C ALA A 253 -12.95 4.92 22.03
N ARG A 254 -12.52 3.78 22.58
CA ARG A 254 -12.94 3.26 23.88
C ARG A 254 -11.90 3.48 24.97
N ALA A 255 -10.75 4.07 24.65
CA ALA A 255 -9.70 4.41 25.59
C ALA A 255 -10.08 5.64 26.44
N PRO A 256 -9.39 5.92 27.55
CA PRO A 256 -9.58 7.14 28.32
C PRO A 256 -9.39 8.40 27.47
N ASP A 257 -10.23 9.41 27.67
CA ASP A 257 -10.23 10.71 27.00
C ASP A 257 -10.22 10.62 25.45
N PRO A 258 -11.18 9.86 24.85
CA PRO A 258 -11.14 9.56 23.42
C PRO A 258 -11.31 10.81 22.54
N GLU A 259 -12.08 11.81 22.99
CA GLU A 259 -12.32 13.04 22.24
C GLU A 259 -11.03 13.84 21.99
N ARG A 260 -10.11 13.78 22.92
CA ARG A 260 -8.79 14.44 22.82
C ARG A 260 -7.76 13.56 22.15
N VAL A 261 -7.69 12.29 22.53
CA VAL A 261 -6.62 11.37 22.09
C VAL A 261 -6.81 10.89 20.64
N LEU A 262 -8.05 10.63 20.22
CA LEU A 262 -8.36 10.09 18.91
C LEU A 262 -7.90 11.03 17.76
N PRO A 263 -8.25 12.33 17.76
CA PRO A 263 -7.77 13.25 16.73
C PRO A 263 -6.23 13.33 16.68
N ILE A 264 -5.57 13.37 17.84
CA ILE A 264 -4.11 13.42 17.92
C ILE A 264 -3.49 12.16 17.33
N CYS A 265 -4.00 10.98 17.70
CA CYS A 265 -3.54 9.70 17.13
C CYS A 265 -3.70 9.68 15.61
N TYR A 266 -4.82 10.12 15.08
CA TYR A 266 -5.05 10.15 13.64
C TYR A 266 -4.14 11.15 12.91
N LEU A 267 -3.89 12.31 13.48
CA LEU A 267 -3.01 13.30 12.87
C LEU A 267 -1.55 12.83 12.85
N VAL A 268 -1.09 12.21 13.94
CA VAL A 268 0.26 11.64 14.00
C VAL A 268 0.40 10.43 13.09
N LEU A 269 -0.61 9.54 13.07
CA LEU A 269 -0.67 8.43 12.11
C LEU A 269 -0.74 8.92 10.67
N GLY A 270 -1.37 10.05 10.42
CA GLY A 270 -1.42 10.68 9.08
C GLY A 270 -0.04 11.00 8.52
N LEU A 271 0.96 11.26 9.37
CA LEU A 271 2.36 11.43 8.98
C LEU A 271 3.15 10.11 9.00
N ALA A 272 2.87 9.21 9.94
CA ALA A 272 3.57 7.94 10.05
C ALA A 272 3.12 6.92 8.99
N SER A 273 1.84 6.92 8.59
CA SER A 273 1.29 5.95 7.64
C SER A 273 1.87 6.05 6.23
N PRO A 274 2.06 7.23 5.60
CA PRO A 274 2.74 7.34 4.31
C PRO A 274 4.15 6.75 4.34
N VAL A 275 4.85 6.95 5.45
CA VAL A 275 6.21 6.44 5.65
C VAL A 275 6.20 4.93 5.88
N ALA A 276 5.26 4.42 6.67
CA ALA A 276 5.05 2.98 6.84
C ALA A 276 4.66 2.32 5.51
N PHE A 277 3.85 3.00 4.69
CA PHE A 277 3.50 2.52 3.35
C PHE A 277 4.72 2.48 2.42
N ALA A 278 5.64 3.45 2.52
CA ALA A 278 6.93 3.40 1.85
C ALA A 278 7.75 2.17 2.29
N ALA A 279 7.75 1.84 3.59
CA ALA A 279 8.46 0.68 4.14
C ALA A 279 7.94 -0.65 3.55
N THR A 280 6.67 -0.76 3.16
CA THR A 280 6.14 -1.98 2.51
C THR A 280 6.85 -2.28 1.19
N ARG A 281 7.47 -1.29 0.52
CA ARG A 281 8.22 -1.47 -0.73
C ARG A 281 9.51 -2.27 -0.57
N ILE A 282 9.95 -2.52 0.66
CA ILE A 282 11.03 -3.47 0.95
C ILE A 282 10.67 -4.88 0.45
N GLN A 283 9.40 -5.28 0.48
CA GLN A 283 8.94 -6.53 -0.13
C GLN A 283 9.35 -6.62 -1.62
N THR A 284 9.14 -5.55 -2.38
CA THR A 284 9.52 -5.47 -3.80
C THR A 284 11.05 -5.51 -3.98
N ALA A 285 11.80 -4.86 -3.07
CA ALA A 285 13.26 -4.91 -3.10
C ALA A 285 13.80 -6.33 -2.82
N VAL A 286 13.19 -7.08 -1.91
CA VAL A 286 13.55 -8.50 -1.65
C VAL A 286 13.29 -9.37 -2.88
N LEU A 287 12.19 -9.16 -3.60
CA LEU A 287 11.87 -9.90 -4.82
C LEU A 287 12.82 -9.57 -5.99
N ALA A 288 13.25 -8.30 -6.09
CA ALA A 288 14.23 -7.88 -7.10
C ALA A 288 15.67 -8.32 -6.78
N PHE A 289 16.00 -8.49 -5.50
CA PHE A 289 17.31 -8.90 -5.01
C PHE A 289 17.18 -10.06 -4.00
N PRO A 290 16.69 -11.23 -4.44
CA PRO A 290 16.42 -12.34 -3.53
C PRO A 290 17.72 -12.88 -2.91
N PRO A 291 17.68 -13.49 -1.70
CA PRO A 291 18.87 -14.01 -1.04
C PRO A 291 19.52 -15.14 -1.86
N GLN A 292 20.84 -15.09 -2.02
CA GLN A 292 21.62 -16.09 -2.78
C GLN A 292 21.93 -17.33 -1.93
N SER A 293 21.96 -17.19 -0.60
CA SER A 293 22.26 -18.28 0.32
C SER A 293 21.48 -18.16 1.63
N ARG A 294 21.46 -19.23 2.42
CA ARG A 294 20.86 -19.22 3.78
C ARG A 294 21.51 -18.21 4.74
N LYS A 295 22.79 -17.87 4.51
CA LYS A 295 23.56 -16.92 5.34
C LYS A 295 23.46 -15.49 4.82
N ASP A 296 22.87 -15.27 3.64
CA ASP A 296 22.69 -13.94 3.07
C ASP A 296 21.71 -13.11 3.90
N ARG A 297 22.24 -12.12 4.62
CA ARG A 297 21.47 -11.20 5.45
C ARG A 297 21.39 -9.79 4.84
N LEU A 298 21.79 -9.61 3.58
CA LEU A 298 21.86 -8.29 2.97
C LEU A 298 20.51 -7.57 3.01
N THR A 299 19.44 -8.21 2.52
CA THR A 299 18.09 -7.63 2.50
C THR A 299 17.54 -7.40 3.92
N PHE A 300 17.90 -8.25 4.89
CA PHE A 300 17.49 -8.07 6.27
C PHE A 300 18.19 -6.87 6.92
N ARG A 301 19.50 -6.74 6.76
CA ARG A 301 20.26 -5.57 7.24
C ARG A 301 19.77 -4.29 6.58
N PHE A 302 19.49 -4.35 5.28
CA PHE A 302 18.90 -3.24 4.56
C PHE A 302 17.53 -2.84 5.14
N SER A 303 16.65 -3.81 5.44
CA SER A 303 15.32 -3.52 6.02
C SER A 303 15.43 -2.87 7.41
N LEU A 304 16.41 -3.28 8.23
CA LEU A 304 16.66 -2.63 9.52
C LEU A 304 17.11 -1.17 9.36
N GLY A 305 18.08 -0.93 8.48
CA GLY A 305 18.58 0.43 8.22
C GLY A 305 17.54 1.34 7.60
N ALA A 306 16.87 0.88 6.54
CA ALA A 306 15.79 1.64 5.89
C ALA A 306 14.61 1.88 6.84
N GLY A 307 14.22 0.87 7.61
CA GLY A 307 13.16 0.99 8.60
C GLY A 307 13.47 1.99 9.71
N ALA A 308 14.73 2.02 10.21
CA ALA A 308 15.18 3.00 11.19
C ALA A 308 15.11 4.44 10.64
N VAL A 309 15.62 4.65 9.41
CA VAL A 309 15.55 5.97 8.75
C VAL A 309 14.09 6.40 8.55
N LEU A 310 13.26 5.51 8.02
CA LEU A 310 11.84 5.80 7.80
C LEU A 310 11.10 6.07 9.11
N GLY A 311 11.39 5.33 10.20
CA GLY A 311 10.78 5.58 11.51
C GLY A 311 11.09 6.96 12.09
N LEU A 312 12.26 7.50 11.78
CA LEU A 312 12.67 8.82 12.25
C LEU A 312 12.08 9.99 11.44
N LEU A 313 11.67 9.77 10.16
CA LEU A 313 11.19 10.85 9.31
C LEU A 313 9.98 11.64 9.88
N PRO A 314 8.94 11.01 10.46
CA PRO A 314 7.81 11.74 11.03
C PRO A 314 8.20 12.66 12.19
N LEU A 315 9.34 12.42 12.87
CA LEU A 315 9.81 13.25 13.98
C LEU A 315 10.23 14.65 13.53
N ILE A 316 10.47 14.88 12.26
CA ILE A 316 10.75 16.21 11.73
C ILE A 316 9.61 17.18 12.09
N PHE A 317 8.37 16.69 12.09
CA PHE A 317 7.19 17.50 12.38
C PHE A 317 6.96 17.81 13.86
N ILE A 318 7.76 17.26 14.77
CA ILE A 318 7.72 17.61 16.20
C ILE A 318 8.87 18.55 16.62
N LEU A 319 9.73 18.94 15.67
CA LEU A 319 10.77 19.95 15.91
C LEU A 319 10.13 21.31 16.23
N PRO A 320 10.80 22.14 17.08
CA PRO A 320 10.33 23.49 17.36
C PRO A 320 10.02 24.29 16.09
N GLY A 321 8.92 25.02 16.07
CA GLY A 321 8.41 25.75 14.92
C GLY A 321 7.63 24.90 13.92
N LEU A 322 8.08 23.70 13.57
CA LEU A 322 7.35 22.81 12.67
C LEU A 322 6.15 22.14 13.35
N ILE A 323 6.25 21.80 14.64
CA ILE A 323 5.14 21.27 15.42
C ILE A 323 3.99 22.28 15.47
N GLU A 324 4.29 23.55 15.74
CA GLU A 324 3.27 24.62 15.78
C GLU A 324 2.70 24.89 14.40
N LEU A 325 3.56 24.93 13.38
CA LEU A 325 3.11 25.16 11.99
C LEU A 325 2.13 24.05 11.55
N TYR A 326 2.49 22.78 11.73
CA TYR A 326 1.69 21.67 11.24
C TYR A 326 0.46 21.42 12.12
N TYR A 327 0.66 21.18 13.43
CA TYR A 327 -0.43 20.75 14.30
C TYR A 327 -1.33 21.90 14.75
N VAL A 328 -0.77 23.06 15.06
CA VAL A 328 -1.58 24.21 15.54
C VAL A 328 -2.11 25.04 14.38
N LYS A 329 -1.26 25.53 13.49
CA LYS A 329 -1.71 26.45 12.41
C LYS A 329 -2.48 25.74 11.31
N LEU A 330 -1.98 24.58 10.83
CA LEU A 330 -2.64 23.83 9.75
C LEU A 330 -3.78 22.95 10.26
N GLN A 331 -3.58 22.20 11.33
CA GLN A 331 -4.54 21.21 11.83
C GLN A 331 -5.46 21.73 12.95
N LYS A 332 -5.22 22.97 13.44
CA LYS A 332 -6.04 23.63 14.46
C LYS A 332 -6.11 22.90 15.82
N LEU A 333 -5.08 22.10 16.16
CA LEU A 333 -4.95 21.55 17.51
C LEU A 333 -4.61 22.66 18.52
N MET A 334 -4.99 22.42 19.76
CA MET A 334 -4.70 23.36 20.85
C MET A 334 -3.23 23.24 21.30
N LEU A 335 -2.61 24.37 21.71
CA LEU A 335 -1.25 24.37 22.24
C LEU A 335 -1.02 23.40 23.42
N PRO A 336 -1.97 23.25 24.38
CA PRO A 336 -1.84 22.30 25.48
C PRO A 336 -1.70 20.82 25.05
N ASP A 337 -2.05 20.49 23.80
CA ASP A 337 -1.97 19.12 23.28
C ASP A 337 -0.59 18.75 22.72
N MET A 338 0.31 19.72 22.57
CA MET A 338 1.64 19.49 21.96
C MET A 338 2.51 18.47 22.70
N PRO A 339 2.50 18.38 24.06
CA PRO A 339 3.21 17.30 24.76
C PRO A 339 2.67 15.91 24.36
N LEU A 340 1.36 15.77 24.24
CA LEU A 340 0.71 14.50 23.84
C LEU A 340 1.04 14.15 22.39
N VAL A 341 1.06 15.13 21.48
CA VAL A 341 1.53 14.95 20.09
C VAL A 341 2.96 14.41 20.06
N ARG A 342 3.87 15.01 20.84
CA ARG A 342 5.28 14.55 20.91
C ARG A 342 5.40 13.12 21.41
N ILE A 343 4.71 12.77 22.50
CA ILE A 343 4.73 11.42 23.07
C ILE A 343 4.18 10.43 22.05
N THR A 344 3.06 10.75 21.41
CA THR A 344 2.44 9.89 20.38
C THR A 344 3.37 9.69 19.17
N ALA A 345 4.02 10.76 18.68
CA ALA A 345 4.94 10.68 17.56
C ALA A 345 6.18 9.85 17.90
N MET A 346 6.74 10.03 19.11
CA MET A 346 7.87 9.22 19.59
C MET A 346 7.48 7.74 19.74
N ALA A 347 6.30 7.43 20.26
CA ALA A 347 5.82 6.07 20.39
C ALA A 347 5.65 5.38 19.03
N LEU A 348 5.27 6.14 17.99
CA LEU A 348 5.06 5.63 16.64
C LEU A 348 6.33 5.48 15.79
N ILE A 349 7.52 5.83 16.28
CA ILE A 349 8.82 5.60 15.60
C ILE A 349 8.96 4.13 15.19
N PHE A 350 8.57 3.21 16.08
CA PHE A 350 8.73 1.78 15.89
C PHE A 350 7.73 1.19 14.86
N TYR A 351 6.68 1.93 14.47
CA TYR A 351 5.71 1.43 13.52
C TYR A 351 6.29 1.27 12.11
N PRO A 352 6.84 2.29 11.43
CA PRO A 352 7.47 2.10 10.12
C PRO A 352 8.64 1.13 10.15
N PHE A 353 9.41 1.12 11.25
CA PHE A 353 10.51 0.17 11.45
C PHE A 353 10.01 -1.28 11.47
N SER A 354 8.97 -1.58 12.24
CA SER A 354 8.38 -2.93 12.31
C SER A 354 7.73 -3.36 11.00
N VAL A 355 7.11 -2.42 10.27
CA VAL A 355 6.59 -2.65 8.91
C VAL A 355 7.71 -3.02 7.94
N ALA A 356 8.88 -2.39 8.02
CA ALA A 356 10.03 -2.71 7.19
C ALA A 356 10.50 -4.17 7.39
N ILE A 357 10.53 -4.64 8.64
CA ILE A 357 10.89 -6.03 8.99
C ILE A 357 9.82 -6.99 8.49
N ARG A 358 8.54 -6.65 8.64
CA ARG A 358 7.42 -7.44 8.13
C ARG A 358 7.48 -7.55 6.61
N ALA A 359 7.65 -6.45 5.90
CA ALA A 359 7.74 -6.41 4.45
C ALA A 359 8.90 -7.26 3.90
N GLN A 360 10.04 -7.32 4.62
CA GLN A 360 11.13 -8.21 4.26
C GLN A 360 10.71 -9.69 4.38
N SER A 361 9.97 -10.05 5.42
CA SER A 361 9.47 -11.43 5.60
C SER A 361 8.40 -11.80 4.57
N GLU A 362 7.52 -10.86 4.20
CA GLU A 362 6.55 -11.00 3.11
C GLU A 362 7.24 -11.24 1.77
N GLY A 363 8.31 -10.48 1.48
CA GLY A 363 9.11 -10.66 0.26
C GLY A 363 9.77 -12.03 0.18
N LEU A 364 10.30 -12.53 1.30
CA LEU A 364 10.86 -13.89 1.37
C LEU A 364 9.79 -14.95 1.16
N ALA A 365 8.62 -14.82 1.79
CA ALA A 365 7.52 -15.77 1.62
C ALA A 365 7.03 -15.81 0.17
N ALA A 366 6.92 -14.66 -0.49
CA ALA A 366 6.55 -14.57 -1.89
C ALA A 366 7.64 -15.17 -2.81
N TRP A 367 8.92 -14.91 -2.54
CA TRP A 367 10.04 -15.49 -3.27
C TRP A 367 10.02 -17.03 -3.22
N PHE A 368 9.74 -17.59 -2.04
CA PHE A 368 9.59 -19.05 -1.87
C PHE A 368 8.24 -19.59 -2.37
N LYS A 369 7.43 -18.77 -3.05
CA LYS A 369 6.08 -19.12 -3.55
C LYS A 369 5.15 -19.66 -2.47
N LYS A 370 5.21 -19.08 -1.26
CA LYS A 370 4.38 -19.47 -0.10
C LYS A 370 3.45 -18.32 0.35
N PRO A 371 2.47 -17.93 -0.47
CA PRO A 371 1.59 -16.79 -0.18
C PRO A 371 0.69 -17.04 1.04
N THR A 372 0.37 -18.30 1.36
CA THR A 372 -0.39 -18.67 2.56
C THR A 372 0.34 -18.31 3.86
N THR A 373 1.68 -18.30 3.84
CA THR A 373 2.49 -17.82 4.97
C THR A 373 2.29 -16.33 5.22
N VAL A 374 2.13 -15.52 4.16
CA VAL A 374 1.82 -14.10 4.26
C VAL A 374 0.43 -13.90 4.83
N LEU A 375 -0.56 -14.66 4.35
CA LEU A 375 -1.93 -14.65 4.88
C LEU A 375 -1.95 -14.96 6.38
N ALA A 376 -1.26 -16.02 6.83
CA ALA A 376 -1.15 -16.37 8.24
C ALA A 376 -0.50 -15.23 9.05
N GLY A 377 0.56 -14.61 8.52
CA GLY A 377 1.19 -13.45 9.14
C GLY A 377 0.22 -12.28 9.32
N HIS A 378 -0.60 -11.96 8.31
CA HIS A 378 -1.58 -10.87 8.40
C HIS A 378 -2.75 -11.20 9.34
N ALA A 379 -3.17 -12.46 9.42
CA ALA A 379 -4.16 -12.91 10.40
C ALA A 379 -3.63 -12.73 11.84
N ILE A 380 -2.36 -13.10 12.08
CA ILE A 380 -1.70 -12.86 13.38
C ILE A 380 -1.53 -11.37 13.66
N PHE A 381 -1.23 -10.54 12.65
CA PHE A 381 -1.20 -9.08 12.81
C PHE A 381 -2.53 -8.56 13.36
N MET A 382 -3.64 -8.92 12.72
CA MET A 382 -4.98 -8.53 13.16
C MET A 382 -5.31 -9.08 14.55
N GLY A 383 -5.04 -10.35 14.81
CA GLY A 383 -5.24 -10.98 16.12
C GLY A 383 -4.45 -10.30 17.23
N THR A 384 -3.19 -9.92 16.96
CA THR A 384 -2.35 -9.19 17.92
C THR A 384 -2.92 -7.81 18.24
N ILE A 385 -3.42 -7.07 17.23
CA ILE A 385 -4.08 -5.77 17.47
C ILE A 385 -5.31 -5.95 18.36
N ILE A 386 -6.11 -6.98 18.13
CA ILE A 386 -7.31 -7.27 18.94
C ILE A 386 -6.89 -7.57 20.40
N VAL A 387 -5.91 -8.47 20.58
CA VAL A 387 -5.42 -8.83 21.92
C VAL A 387 -4.82 -7.63 22.64
N CYS A 388 -3.93 -6.90 21.96
CA CYS A 388 -3.33 -5.67 22.54
C CYS A 388 -4.40 -4.61 22.85
N GLY A 389 -5.41 -4.47 22.00
CA GLY A 389 -6.52 -3.54 22.22
C GLY A 389 -7.32 -3.86 23.47
N PHE A 390 -7.76 -5.11 23.62
CA PHE A 390 -8.48 -5.55 24.83
C PHE A 390 -7.63 -5.42 26.09
N LEU A 391 -6.37 -5.87 26.04
CA LEU A 391 -5.46 -5.78 27.18
C LEU A 391 -5.22 -4.32 27.59
N SER A 392 -5.03 -3.44 26.62
CA SER A 392 -4.80 -2.01 26.87
C SER A 392 -6.03 -1.34 27.49
N ILE A 393 -7.25 -1.66 27.02
CA ILE A 393 -8.48 -1.16 27.63
C ILE A 393 -8.63 -1.68 29.07
N PHE A 394 -8.37 -2.97 29.28
CA PHE A 394 -8.42 -3.57 30.63
C PHE A 394 -7.45 -2.92 31.61
N LEU A 395 -6.27 -2.52 31.13
CA LEU A 395 -5.25 -1.82 31.92
C LEU A 395 -5.48 -0.30 32.00
N GLY A 396 -6.52 0.25 31.40
CA GLY A 396 -6.78 1.69 31.35
C GLY A 396 -5.71 2.48 30.57
N ALA A 397 -5.04 1.84 29.62
CA ALA A 397 -3.97 2.48 28.87
C ALA A 397 -4.50 3.59 27.93
N PRO A 398 -3.77 4.71 27.77
CA PRO A 398 -4.19 5.78 26.87
C PRO A 398 -4.14 5.35 25.40
N GLY A 399 -5.01 5.92 24.55
CA GLY A 399 -5.21 5.51 23.15
C GLY A 399 -3.96 5.55 22.29
N TYR A 400 -2.98 6.42 22.55
CA TYR A 400 -1.73 6.45 21.81
C TYR A 400 -0.85 5.21 22.10
N VAL A 401 -0.96 4.62 23.29
CA VAL A 401 -0.28 3.35 23.62
C VAL A 401 -0.92 2.22 22.84
N ILE A 402 -2.26 2.16 22.81
CA ILE A 402 -3.00 1.16 22.01
C ILE A 402 -2.53 1.21 20.55
N CYS A 403 -2.44 2.42 20.00
CA CYS A 403 -2.04 2.65 18.63
C CYS A 403 -0.59 2.17 18.38
N ALA A 404 0.37 2.66 19.16
CA ALA A 404 1.79 2.37 18.95
C ALA A 404 2.13 0.90 19.20
N VAL A 405 1.64 0.34 20.32
CA VAL A 405 1.90 -1.04 20.73
C VAL A 405 1.21 -2.01 19.76
N GLY A 406 -0.09 -1.80 19.46
CA GLY A 406 -0.85 -2.66 18.57
C GLY A 406 -0.21 -2.77 17.17
N LEU A 407 0.15 -1.64 16.56
CA LEU A 407 0.76 -1.62 15.22
C LEU A 407 2.17 -2.21 15.22
N THR A 408 2.98 -1.89 16.22
CA THR A 408 4.37 -2.35 16.30
C THR A 408 4.44 -3.85 16.60
N LEU A 409 3.79 -4.30 17.69
CA LEU A 409 3.79 -5.71 18.06
C LEU A 409 3.08 -6.56 17.02
N GLY A 410 1.96 -6.09 16.45
CA GLY A 410 1.27 -6.76 15.37
C GLY A 410 2.20 -7.01 14.18
N SER A 411 2.95 -5.99 13.73
CA SER A 411 3.91 -6.14 12.62
C SER A 411 5.06 -7.10 12.96
N LEU A 412 5.59 -7.05 14.17
CA LEU A 412 6.66 -7.96 14.61
C LEU A 412 6.17 -9.39 14.75
N ALA A 413 5.00 -9.62 15.36
CA ALA A 413 4.38 -10.93 15.49
C ALA A 413 4.09 -11.55 14.11
N SER A 414 3.55 -10.76 13.19
CA SER A 414 3.35 -11.15 11.79
C SER A 414 4.66 -11.61 11.14
N SER A 415 5.72 -10.82 11.27
CA SER A 415 7.05 -11.16 10.75
C SER A 415 7.61 -12.43 11.37
N ALA A 416 7.52 -12.59 12.68
CA ALA A 416 7.97 -13.77 13.40
C ALA A 416 7.24 -15.04 12.93
N THR A 417 5.91 -14.97 12.81
CA THR A 417 5.07 -16.07 12.29
C THR A 417 5.51 -16.49 10.89
N MET A 418 5.68 -15.53 9.98
CA MET A 418 6.12 -15.83 8.62
C MET A 418 7.49 -16.50 8.60
N ARG A 419 8.44 -16.07 9.43
CA ARG A 419 9.78 -16.68 9.51
C ARG A 419 9.76 -18.09 10.08
N VAL A 420 8.97 -18.32 11.13
CA VAL A 420 8.79 -19.66 11.70
C VAL A 420 8.22 -20.60 10.65
N LEU A 421 7.13 -20.24 9.99
CA LEU A 421 6.49 -21.05 8.95
C LEU A 421 7.42 -21.30 7.74
N LEU A 422 8.25 -20.31 7.37
CA LEU A 422 9.24 -20.49 6.32
C LEU A 422 10.36 -21.44 6.72
N ASN A 423 10.82 -21.41 7.98
CA ASN A 423 11.87 -22.32 8.47
C ASN A 423 11.38 -23.77 8.52
N TRP A 424 10.17 -24.02 9.04
CA TRP A 424 9.56 -25.35 9.05
C TRP A 424 9.39 -25.94 7.65
N ALA A 425 9.09 -25.09 6.67
CA ALA A 425 8.95 -25.53 5.30
C ALA A 425 10.31 -25.80 4.61
N LYS A 426 11.40 -25.20 5.10
CA LYS A 426 12.77 -25.42 4.61
C LYS A 426 13.33 -26.78 5.05
N GLU A 427 12.89 -27.32 6.17
CA GLU A 427 13.29 -28.67 6.61
C GLU A 427 12.69 -29.77 5.73
N LYS A 428 11.54 -29.50 5.09
CA LYS A 428 10.82 -30.50 4.25
C LYS A 428 11.12 -30.42 2.75
N ALA A 429 11.69 -29.30 2.26
CA ALA A 429 12.00 -29.15 0.85
C ALA A 429 13.22 -28.24 0.68
N ILE A 430 14.38 -28.82 0.40
CA ILE A 430 15.47 -28.14 -0.29
C ILE A 430 15.24 -28.37 -1.78
N PRO A 431 14.68 -27.43 -2.54
CA PRO A 431 14.98 -27.41 -3.95
C PRO A 431 16.41 -26.86 -4.02
N VAL A 432 17.31 -27.72 -4.42
CA VAL A 432 18.56 -27.31 -5.03
C VAL A 432 18.24 -26.13 -5.90
N ALA A 433 18.88 -24.98 -5.64
CA ALA A 433 18.93 -23.89 -6.60
C ALA A 433 19.18 -24.55 -7.95
N GLN A 434 18.31 -24.31 -8.91
CA GLN A 434 18.59 -24.64 -10.28
C GLN A 434 19.86 -23.86 -10.62
N THR A 435 20.99 -24.48 -10.38
CA THR A 435 22.22 -24.21 -11.06
C THR A 435 21.85 -24.30 -12.53
N THR A 436 21.74 -23.20 -13.18
CA THR A 436 21.90 -23.09 -14.62
C THR A 436 23.27 -23.67 -14.90
N THR A 437 23.29 -24.98 -15.08
CA THR A 437 24.44 -25.67 -15.65
C THR A 437 24.60 -25.13 -17.04
N SER A 438 25.63 -24.34 -17.19
CA SER A 438 26.27 -24.00 -18.45
C SER A 438 26.30 -25.20 -19.37
N VAL A 439 25.49 -25.21 -20.41
CA VAL A 439 25.75 -25.95 -21.62
C VAL A 439 26.58 -25.02 -22.50
N GLY A 440 27.84 -25.20 -22.49
CA GLY A 440 28.78 -24.39 -23.27
C GLY A 440 30.16 -24.97 -23.31
N GLN A 441 30.29 -26.24 -23.63
CA GLN A 441 31.50 -26.82 -24.22
C GLN A 441 31.04 -27.87 -25.20
N ILE A 442 30.99 -27.51 -26.48
CA ILE A 442 31.42 -28.33 -27.63
C ILE A 442 31.62 -27.38 -28.79
N ARG A 443 32.90 -27.19 -29.13
CA ARG A 443 33.56 -26.80 -30.39
C ARG A 443 33.08 -25.54 -31.10
#